data_64eb561a12f794fd78cea079b7c04f00
#
_entry.id   64eb561a12f794fd78cea079b7c04f00
#
_cell.length_a   1.000
_cell.length_b   1.000
_cell.length_c   1.000
_cell.angle_alpha   90.00
_cell.angle_beta   90.00
_cell.angle_gamma   90.00
#
_symmetry.space_group_name_H-M   'P 1'
#
loop_
_entity.id
_entity.type
_entity.pdbx_description
1 polymer ?
#
loop_
_entity_poly.entity_id
_entity_poly.type
_entity_poly.pdbx_seq_one_letter_code
_entity_poly.pdbx_strand_id
1 'polypeptide(L)'
;QTVRLYDLPQHGMLQTQNLLTINKNTMNMKTLDMKAWAESARNGRRRLAIPIMTHPGIELCGYTVRDAVTDGEVHARAILALNDRYPADACSVIMDLTVEAEAFGAHIVFPENEVPSVTDTLVHDLSEIEALKIPTLEAGRIPQYLKANRIVAEALSDKPLFAGCIGPFSLAGRLFGMTELMMATFTEP
;
A
#
# COMPACT_ATOMS: atom_id res chain seq x y z
N GLN A 1 32.90 9.64 6.85
CA GLN A 1 32.09 10.51 7.71
C GLN A 1 30.63 10.07 7.54
N THR A 2 30.12 9.41 8.57
CA THR A 2 28.73 8.93 8.65
C THR A 2 27.87 10.13 9.02
N VAL A 3 27.08 10.64 8.07
CA VAL A 3 26.09 11.69 8.35
C VAL A 3 24.96 11.04 9.15
N ARG A 4 24.82 11.42 10.41
CA ARG A 4 23.69 11.01 11.24
C ARG A 4 22.43 11.74 10.77
N LEU A 5 21.37 10.99 10.51
CA LEU A 5 20.05 11.45 10.04
C LEU A 5 19.31 12.43 10.99
N TYR A 6 19.94 12.81 12.12
CA TYR A 6 19.32 13.64 13.18
C TYR A 6 19.52 15.15 13.02
N ASP A 7 20.27 15.62 12.02
CA ASP A 7 20.58 17.05 11.84
C ASP A 7 19.73 17.73 10.75
N LEU A 8 18.52 17.24 10.49
CA LEU A 8 17.59 17.89 9.57
C LEU A 8 16.80 18.98 10.28
N PRO A 9 16.74 20.22 9.73
CA PRO A 9 16.03 21.32 10.36
C PRO A 9 14.54 21.03 10.46
N GLN A 10 13.97 21.32 11.63
CA GLN A 10 12.56 21.14 12.01
C GLN A 10 11.53 21.87 11.11
N HIS A 11 11.99 22.59 10.09
CA HIS A 11 11.13 23.38 9.19
C HIS A 11 10.26 22.55 8.24
N GLY A 12 10.59 21.27 8.01
CA GLY A 12 9.77 20.38 7.18
C GLY A 12 8.49 19.86 7.87
N MET A 13 8.52 19.73 9.20
CA MET A 13 7.37 19.19 9.96
C MET A 13 6.16 20.13 9.99
N LEU A 14 6.38 21.45 9.93
CA LEU A 14 5.29 22.44 9.94
C LEU A 14 4.52 22.52 8.61
N GLN A 15 5.15 22.20 7.49
CA GLN A 15 4.47 22.18 6.19
C GLN A 15 3.60 20.93 6.02
N THR A 16 4.02 19.80 6.57
CA THR A 16 3.23 18.55 6.50
C THR A 16 1.94 18.63 7.34
N GLN A 17 1.94 19.38 8.44
CA GLN A 17 0.71 19.62 9.22
C GLN A 17 -0.30 20.51 8.49
N ASN A 18 0.15 21.42 7.65
CA ASN A 18 -0.74 22.28 6.85
C ASN A 18 -1.36 21.58 5.64
N LEU A 19 -0.74 20.49 5.13
CA LEU A 19 -1.29 19.73 4.01
C LEU A 19 -2.53 18.90 4.40
N LEU A 20 -2.73 18.60 5.68
CA LEU A 20 -3.87 17.82 6.16
C LEU A 20 -5.08 18.64 6.60
N THR A 21 -5.00 19.97 6.57
CA THR A 21 -6.17 20.82 6.71
C THR A 21 -6.82 21.00 5.34
N ILE A 22 -7.29 19.88 4.77
CA ILE A 22 -8.05 19.91 3.52
C ILE A 22 -9.40 20.56 3.83
N ASN A 23 -9.56 21.73 3.26
CA ASN A 23 -10.77 22.52 3.30
C ASN A 23 -11.92 21.68 2.69
N LYS A 24 -12.91 21.32 3.50
CA LYS A 24 -14.04 20.44 3.13
C LYS A 24 -14.99 21.01 2.07
N ASN A 25 -14.67 22.14 1.47
CA ASN A 25 -15.49 22.82 0.48
C ASN A 25 -14.71 23.00 -0.82
N THR A 26 -14.77 22.04 -1.67
CA THR A 26 -14.78 22.06 -3.16
C THR A 26 -14.20 20.77 -3.70
N MET A 27 -15.07 19.79 -3.93
CA MET A 27 -14.75 18.66 -4.77
C MET A 27 -14.63 19.13 -6.23
N ASN A 28 -13.48 19.62 -6.61
CA ASN A 28 -13.08 19.69 -7.99
C ASN A 28 -11.82 18.82 -8.12
N MET A 29 -12.01 17.49 -7.96
CA MET A 29 -10.95 16.54 -8.21
C MET A 29 -10.54 16.65 -9.67
N LYS A 30 -9.37 17.24 -9.90
CA LYS A 30 -8.74 17.22 -11.21
C LYS A 30 -8.30 15.76 -11.46
N THR A 31 -9.16 15.00 -12.12
CA THR A 31 -8.86 13.61 -12.47
C THR A 31 -7.73 13.60 -13.49
N LEU A 32 -6.64 12.90 -13.15
CA LEU A 32 -5.54 12.67 -14.08
C LEU A 32 -6.04 11.76 -15.22
N ASP A 33 -5.86 12.19 -16.47
CA ASP A 33 -6.10 11.31 -17.63
C ASP A 33 -4.99 10.24 -17.70
N MET A 34 -5.28 9.06 -17.17
CA MET A 34 -4.35 7.95 -17.13
C MET A 34 -3.96 7.43 -18.52
N LYS A 35 -4.86 7.56 -19.51
CA LYS A 35 -4.55 7.15 -20.89
C LYS A 35 -3.53 8.11 -21.50
N ALA A 36 -3.77 9.40 -21.39
CA ALA A 36 -2.85 10.42 -21.88
C ALA A 36 -1.49 10.33 -21.15
N TRP A 37 -1.49 10.08 -19.83
CA TRP A 37 -0.27 9.87 -19.06
C TRP A 37 0.51 8.65 -19.57
N ALA A 38 -0.14 7.51 -19.77
CA ALA A 38 0.49 6.29 -20.28
C ALA A 38 1.03 6.46 -21.70
N GLU A 39 0.32 7.16 -22.58
CA GLU A 39 0.77 7.50 -23.93
C GLU A 39 1.99 8.41 -23.89
N SER A 40 2.00 9.42 -23.02
CA SER A 40 3.16 10.29 -22.80
C SER A 40 4.36 9.51 -22.27
N ALA A 41 4.15 8.58 -21.33
CA ALA A 41 5.20 7.71 -20.82
C ALA A 41 5.81 6.81 -21.91
N ARG A 42 4.97 6.23 -22.75
CA ARG A 42 5.41 5.34 -23.85
C ARG A 42 6.17 6.09 -24.95
N ASN A 43 5.71 7.29 -25.30
CA ASN A 43 6.25 8.07 -26.43
C ASN A 43 7.35 9.05 -25.98
N GLY A 44 7.52 9.25 -24.68
CA GLY A 44 8.53 10.14 -24.12
C GLY A 44 9.96 9.61 -24.31
N ARG A 45 10.93 10.54 -24.41
CA ARG A 45 12.35 10.18 -24.47
C ARG A 45 12.95 9.88 -23.10
N ARG A 46 12.31 10.35 -22.02
CA ARG A 46 12.74 10.15 -20.64
C ARG A 46 12.12 8.86 -20.08
N ARG A 47 12.92 8.07 -19.40
CA ARG A 47 12.40 6.95 -18.61
C ARG A 47 11.74 7.46 -17.34
N LEU A 48 10.63 6.85 -16.96
CA LEU A 48 9.93 7.16 -15.72
C LEU A 48 10.50 6.34 -14.57
N ALA A 49 10.56 6.94 -13.40
CA ALA A 49 10.92 6.27 -12.14
C ALA A 49 9.64 6.08 -11.31
N ILE A 50 9.25 4.84 -11.10
CA ILE A 50 8.05 4.45 -10.34
C ILE A 50 8.48 3.44 -9.28
N PRO A 51 9.06 3.88 -8.16
CA PRO A 51 9.51 2.97 -7.11
C PRO A 51 8.31 2.41 -6.35
N ILE A 52 8.34 1.10 -6.13
CA ILE A 52 7.41 0.41 -5.23
C ILE A 52 8.06 0.38 -3.85
N MET A 53 8.09 1.53 -3.18
CA MET A 53 8.89 1.69 -1.98
C MET A 53 8.27 2.77 -1.08
N THR A 54 7.63 2.33 0.00
CA THR A 54 6.99 3.27 0.95
C THR A 54 7.68 3.29 2.32
N HIS A 55 8.41 2.23 2.69
CA HIS A 55 9.09 2.13 3.98
C HIS A 55 9.97 3.34 4.35
N PRO A 56 10.81 3.90 3.45
CA PRO A 56 11.57 5.10 3.78
C PRO A 56 10.68 6.30 4.16
N GLY A 57 9.47 6.37 3.63
CA GLY A 57 8.50 7.41 4.02
C GLY A 57 7.98 7.23 5.45
N ILE A 58 7.84 5.98 5.90
CA ILE A 58 7.46 5.66 7.29
C ILE A 58 8.53 6.18 8.24
N GLU A 59 9.81 5.87 7.95
CA GLU A 59 10.96 6.34 8.72
C GLU A 59 11.07 7.86 8.75
N LEU A 60 10.86 8.53 7.60
CA LEU A 60 10.84 10.00 7.51
C LEU A 60 9.80 10.64 8.42
N CYS A 61 8.69 9.95 8.67
CA CYS A 61 7.63 10.42 9.56
C CYS A 61 7.82 10.00 11.03
N GLY A 62 8.80 9.15 11.33
CA GLY A 62 9.06 8.64 12.68
C GLY A 62 8.00 7.64 13.17
N TYR A 63 7.29 6.98 12.26
CA TYR A 63 6.32 5.93 12.56
C TYR A 63 6.93 4.54 12.42
N THR A 64 6.23 3.54 12.95
CA THR A 64 6.56 2.12 12.74
C THR A 64 5.85 1.57 11.50
N VAL A 65 6.31 0.42 11.01
CA VAL A 65 5.62 -0.28 9.92
C VAL A 65 4.21 -0.67 10.37
N ARG A 66 4.06 -1.14 11.62
CA ARG A 66 2.76 -1.45 12.22
C ARG A 66 1.80 -0.28 12.15
N ASP A 67 2.23 0.92 12.54
CA ASP A 67 1.39 2.13 12.49
C ASP A 67 0.91 2.38 11.06
N ALA A 68 1.82 2.31 10.10
CA ALA A 68 1.51 2.62 8.72
C ALA A 68 0.60 1.59 8.03
N VAL A 69 0.68 0.29 8.40
CA VAL A 69 -0.17 -0.74 7.82
C VAL A 69 -1.53 -0.86 8.51
N THR A 70 -1.70 -0.28 9.70
CA THR A 70 -2.95 -0.34 10.48
C THR A 70 -3.73 0.98 10.49
N ASP A 71 -3.11 2.10 10.12
CA ASP A 71 -3.75 3.42 10.03
C ASP A 71 -3.55 4.05 8.65
N GLY A 72 -4.65 4.26 7.94
CA GLY A 72 -4.63 4.86 6.60
C GLY A 72 -4.15 6.31 6.55
N GLU A 73 -4.22 7.09 7.64
CA GLU A 73 -3.66 8.43 7.68
C GLU A 73 -2.14 8.39 7.81
N VAL A 74 -1.62 7.53 8.69
CA VAL A 74 -0.18 7.31 8.82
C VAL A 74 0.40 6.80 7.51
N HIS A 75 -0.27 5.83 6.88
CA HIS A 75 0.07 5.31 5.56
C HIS A 75 0.16 6.43 4.51
N ALA A 76 -0.87 7.26 4.40
CA ALA A 76 -0.90 8.38 3.46
C ALA A 76 0.23 9.39 3.74
N ARG A 77 0.49 9.74 5.00
CA ARG A 77 1.60 10.62 5.39
C ARG A 77 2.95 10.08 4.94
N ALA A 78 3.18 8.79 5.11
CA ALA A 78 4.42 8.14 4.67
C ALA A 78 4.63 8.27 3.16
N ILE A 79 3.58 8.06 2.35
CA ILE A 79 3.64 8.22 0.89
C ILE A 79 3.94 9.68 0.52
N LEU A 80 3.24 10.63 1.13
CA LEU A 80 3.40 12.05 0.84
C LEU A 80 4.79 12.55 1.25
N ALA A 81 5.27 12.20 2.44
CA ALA A 81 6.61 12.56 2.90
C ALA A 81 7.71 11.98 1.99
N LEU A 82 7.53 10.74 1.52
CA LEU A 82 8.46 10.12 0.58
C LEU A 82 8.46 10.86 -0.77
N ASN A 83 7.26 11.22 -1.27
CA ASN A 83 7.12 11.98 -2.51
C ASN A 83 7.76 13.37 -2.42
N ASP A 84 7.59 14.05 -1.29
CA ASP A 84 8.19 15.38 -1.07
C ASP A 84 9.71 15.31 -1.03
N ARG A 85 10.25 14.28 -0.39
CA ARG A 85 11.70 14.11 -0.23
C ARG A 85 12.38 13.57 -1.48
N TYR A 86 11.70 12.66 -2.20
CA TYR A 86 12.20 11.99 -3.40
C TYR A 86 11.10 11.95 -4.47
N PRO A 87 10.88 13.05 -5.21
CA PRO A 87 9.82 13.11 -6.21
C PRO A 87 10.00 12.02 -7.27
N ALA A 88 8.97 11.19 -7.43
CA ALA A 88 8.88 10.15 -8.43
C ALA A 88 7.82 10.51 -9.49
N ASP A 89 7.77 9.78 -10.59
CA ASP A 89 6.79 10.00 -11.66
C ASP A 89 5.41 9.45 -11.33
N ALA A 90 5.34 8.56 -10.34
CA ALA A 90 4.11 8.05 -9.75
C ALA A 90 4.37 7.62 -8.31
N CYS A 91 3.33 7.51 -7.51
CA CYS A 91 3.38 6.97 -6.16
C CYS A 91 2.70 5.61 -6.10
N SER A 92 3.03 4.81 -5.08
CA SER A 92 2.37 3.56 -4.77
C SER A 92 2.09 3.46 -3.27
N VAL A 93 1.05 2.70 -2.93
CA VAL A 93 0.78 2.33 -1.52
C VAL A 93 1.80 1.30 -1.04
N ILE A 94 1.84 1.06 0.27
CA ILE A 94 2.63 -0.03 0.86
C ILE A 94 2.15 -1.34 0.24
N MET A 95 3.08 -2.13 -0.28
CA MET A 95 2.80 -3.47 -0.75
C MET A 95 2.76 -4.42 0.44
N ASP A 96 1.57 -4.66 0.96
CA ASP A 96 1.30 -5.61 2.02
C ASP A 96 0.45 -6.76 1.46
N LEU A 97 1.07 -7.93 1.34
CA LEU A 97 0.45 -9.12 0.77
C LEU A 97 -0.42 -9.88 1.78
N THR A 98 -0.84 -9.26 2.87
CA THR A 98 -1.68 -9.87 3.91
C THR A 98 -3.06 -9.23 4.06
N VAL A 99 -3.29 -8.09 3.42
CA VAL A 99 -4.54 -7.32 3.56
C VAL A 99 -5.75 -8.12 3.13
N GLU A 100 -5.68 -8.74 1.96
CA GLU A 100 -6.77 -9.56 1.43
C GLU A 100 -6.90 -10.88 2.17
N ALA A 101 -5.78 -11.50 2.58
CA ALA A 101 -5.82 -12.72 3.38
C ALA A 101 -6.49 -12.47 4.75
N GLU A 102 -6.19 -11.34 5.41
CA GLU A 102 -6.86 -10.90 6.63
C GLU A 102 -8.37 -10.70 6.40
N ALA A 103 -8.74 -10.11 5.28
CA ALA A 103 -10.14 -9.89 4.92
C ALA A 103 -10.91 -11.21 4.76
N PHE A 104 -10.25 -12.28 4.29
CA PHE A 104 -10.80 -13.64 4.28
C PHE A 104 -10.87 -14.28 5.67
N GLY A 105 -10.20 -13.73 6.67
CA GLY A 105 -10.19 -14.22 8.06
C GLY A 105 -8.88 -14.87 8.48
N ALA A 106 -7.81 -14.79 7.70
CA ALA A 106 -6.50 -15.29 8.09
C ALA A 106 -5.93 -14.49 9.28
N HIS A 107 -5.23 -15.15 10.19
CA HIS A 107 -4.59 -14.51 11.32
C HIS A 107 -3.27 -13.85 10.89
N ILE A 108 -3.15 -12.56 11.19
CA ILE A 108 -1.99 -11.75 10.80
C ILE A 108 -1.22 -11.32 12.05
N VAL A 109 0.10 -11.50 12.01
CA VAL A 109 1.01 -10.91 12.98
C VAL A 109 1.55 -9.59 12.43
N PHE A 110 1.56 -8.58 13.29
CA PHE A 110 2.04 -7.23 13.02
C PHE A 110 3.29 -6.94 13.85
N PRO A 111 4.49 -7.29 13.36
CA PRO A 111 5.71 -6.86 14.00
C PRO A 111 5.84 -5.34 13.94
N GLU A 112 6.60 -4.74 14.85
CA GLU A 112 6.68 -3.29 14.93
C GLU A 112 7.29 -2.66 13.68
N ASN A 113 8.41 -3.22 13.20
CA ASN A 113 9.19 -2.66 12.10
C ASN A 113 9.44 -3.64 10.93
N GLU A 114 8.64 -4.69 10.84
CA GLU A 114 8.69 -5.66 9.75
C GLU A 114 7.33 -5.74 9.04
N VAL A 115 7.33 -6.28 7.84
CA VAL A 115 6.08 -6.50 7.08
C VAL A 115 5.20 -7.54 7.77
N PRO A 116 3.87 -7.34 7.79
CA PRO A 116 2.95 -8.31 8.35
C PRO A 116 3.04 -9.68 7.67
N SER A 117 2.76 -10.72 8.42
CA SER A 117 2.78 -12.10 7.93
C SER A 117 1.58 -12.89 8.42
N VAL A 118 1.14 -13.87 7.59
CA VAL A 118 0.13 -14.85 7.99
C VAL A 118 0.79 -15.87 8.90
N THR A 119 0.14 -16.21 10.03
CA THR A 119 0.65 -17.22 10.98
C THR A 119 0.20 -18.62 10.65
N ASP A 120 -1.07 -18.76 10.25
CA ASP A 120 -1.71 -20.06 10.02
C ASP A 120 -2.45 -20.06 8.70
N THR A 121 -2.53 -21.21 8.02
CA THR A 121 -3.36 -21.38 6.84
C THR A 121 -4.84 -21.38 7.23
N LEU A 122 -5.66 -20.67 6.46
CA LEU A 122 -7.10 -20.62 6.66
C LEU A 122 -7.80 -21.84 6.06
N VAL A 123 -7.24 -22.37 4.97
CA VAL A 123 -7.76 -23.51 4.21
C VAL A 123 -6.78 -24.67 4.40
N HIS A 124 -7.27 -25.82 4.81
CA HIS A 124 -6.48 -27.03 5.03
C HIS A 124 -6.78 -28.13 4.00
N ASP A 125 -7.95 -28.05 3.36
CA ASP A 125 -8.40 -28.97 2.33
C ASP A 125 -9.10 -28.23 1.20
N LEU A 126 -8.97 -28.70 -0.03
CA LEU A 126 -9.59 -28.07 -1.21
C LEU A 126 -11.12 -28.00 -1.13
N SER A 127 -11.76 -28.94 -0.42
CA SER A 127 -13.20 -28.90 -0.19
C SER A 127 -13.68 -27.72 0.65
N GLU A 128 -12.79 -27.09 1.42
CA GLU A 128 -13.12 -25.90 2.24
C GLU A 128 -13.18 -24.62 1.41
N ILE A 129 -12.65 -24.64 0.17
CA ILE A 129 -12.62 -23.45 -0.71
C ILE A 129 -14.03 -22.96 -1.02
N GLU A 130 -14.98 -23.87 -1.24
CA GLU A 130 -16.37 -23.51 -1.55
C GLU A 130 -17.08 -22.80 -0.37
N ALA A 131 -16.59 -23.02 0.85
CA ALA A 131 -17.11 -22.37 2.04
C ALA A 131 -16.56 -20.93 2.25
N LEU A 132 -15.50 -20.53 1.55
CA LEU A 132 -14.95 -19.21 1.62
C LEU A 132 -15.96 -18.15 1.12
N LYS A 133 -16.18 -17.14 1.94
CA LYS A 133 -17.00 -15.99 1.55
C LYS A 133 -16.11 -14.90 1.00
N ILE A 134 -16.48 -14.35 -0.16
CA ILE A 134 -15.82 -13.19 -0.72
C ILE A 134 -15.94 -12.03 0.28
N PRO A 135 -14.82 -11.44 0.75
CA PRO A 135 -14.85 -10.36 1.72
C PRO A 135 -15.52 -9.10 1.16
N THR A 136 -16.11 -8.33 2.06
CA THR A 136 -16.57 -6.98 1.74
C THR A 136 -15.42 -5.97 1.84
N LEU A 137 -15.62 -4.77 1.31
CA LEU A 137 -14.64 -3.68 1.42
C LEU A 137 -14.46 -3.18 2.87
N GLU A 138 -15.29 -3.60 3.80
CA GLU A 138 -15.21 -3.27 5.22
C GLU A 138 -14.44 -4.33 6.04
N ALA A 139 -13.99 -5.41 5.40
CA ALA A 139 -13.30 -6.50 6.08
C ALA A 139 -11.83 -6.17 6.35
N GLY A 140 -11.34 -6.59 7.52
CA GLY A 140 -9.94 -6.44 7.93
C GLY A 140 -9.44 -5.00 7.80
N ARG A 141 -8.23 -4.85 7.26
CA ARG A 141 -7.59 -3.55 7.03
C ARG A 141 -7.89 -2.91 5.67
N ILE A 142 -8.76 -3.51 4.84
CA ILE A 142 -9.15 -2.92 3.54
C ILE A 142 -9.56 -1.44 3.69
N PRO A 143 -10.40 -1.04 4.68
CA PRO A 143 -10.79 0.36 4.86
C PRO A 143 -9.60 1.32 5.05
N GLN A 144 -8.53 0.87 5.72
CA GLN A 144 -7.35 1.71 5.96
C GLN A 144 -6.57 1.96 4.67
N TYR A 145 -6.45 0.93 3.82
CA TYR A 145 -5.81 1.06 2.50
C TYR A 145 -6.64 1.94 1.56
N LEU A 146 -7.96 1.79 1.56
CA LEU A 146 -8.86 2.68 0.80
C LEU A 146 -8.77 4.13 1.28
N LYS A 147 -8.68 4.34 2.61
CA LYS A 147 -8.50 5.66 3.21
C LYS A 147 -7.18 6.30 2.78
N ALA A 148 -6.06 5.55 2.84
CA ALA A 148 -4.76 6.01 2.39
C ALA A 148 -4.77 6.41 0.91
N ASN A 149 -5.31 5.53 0.04
CA ASN A 149 -5.45 5.81 -1.39
C ASN A 149 -6.23 7.10 -1.65
N ARG A 150 -7.34 7.33 -0.95
CA ARG A 150 -8.15 8.54 -1.10
C ARG A 150 -7.36 9.79 -0.73
N ILE A 151 -6.73 9.80 0.45
CA ILE A 151 -5.96 10.95 0.94
C ILE A 151 -4.84 11.31 -0.03
N VAL A 152 -4.08 10.31 -0.49
CA VAL A 152 -2.96 10.53 -1.42
C VAL A 152 -3.45 10.99 -2.79
N ALA A 153 -4.52 10.40 -3.33
CA ALA A 153 -5.08 10.81 -4.62
C ALA A 153 -5.65 12.24 -4.60
N GLU A 154 -6.20 12.67 -3.46
CA GLU A 154 -6.65 14.06 -3.27
C GLU A 154 -5.48 15.05 -3.16
N ALA A 155 -4.38 14.63 -2.53
CA ALA A 155 -3.20 15.48 -2.34
C ALA A 155 -2.31 15.58 -3.59
N LEU A 156 -2.20 14.51 -4.38
CA LEU A 156 -1.32 14.41 -5.56
C LEU A 156 -2.16 14.34 -6.84
N SER A 157 -2.55 15.50 -7.37
CA SER A 157 -3.36 15.58 -8.59
C SER A 157 -2.53 15.66 -9.88
N ASP A 158 -1.21 15.75 -9.79
CA ASP A 158 -0.27 15.94 -10.91
C ASP A 158 0.39 14.66 -11.40
N LYS A 159 0.26 13.57 -10.65
CA LYS A 159 0.85 12.27 -10.96
C LYS A 159 -0.04 11.10 -10.54
N PRO A 160 0.15 9.90 -11.12
CA PRO A 160 -0.64 8.73 -10.74
C PRO A 160 -0.29 8.23 -9.34
N LEU A 161 -1.31 7.69 -8.67
CA LEU A 161 -1.16 6.79 -7.55
C LEU A 161 -1.55 5.37 -8.00
N PHE A 162 -0.65 4.42 -7.82
CA PHE A 162 -0.92 3.02 -8.07
C PHE A 162 -1.39 2.34 -6.78
N ALA A 163 -2.67 1.99 -6.75
CA ALA A 163 -3.20 1.11 -5.73
C ALA A 163 -2.79 -0.33 -6.03
N GLY A 164 -2.25 -1.02 -5.03
CA GLY A 164 -1.87 -2.42 -5.13
C GLY A 164 -2.96 -3.35 -4.60
N CYS A 165 -3.00 -4.55 -5.13
CA CYS A 165 -3.71 -5.68 -4.55
C CYS A 165 -2.86 -6.94 -4.73
N ILE A 166 -3.09 -7.95 -3.88
CA ILE A 166 -2.40 -9.23 -4.01
C ILE A 166 -2.85 -9.97 -5.28
N GLY A 167 -1.92 -10.64 -5.97
CA GLY A 167 -2.28 -11.51 -7.07
C GLY A 167 -2.97 -12.80 -6.60
N PRO A 168 -3.86 -13.40 -7.41
CA PRO A 168 -4.67 -14.55 -6.99
C PRO A 168 -3.83 -15.75 -6.55
N PHE A 169 -2.74 -16.06 -7.23
CA PHE A 169 -1.83 -17.15 -6.83
C PHE A 169 -1.17 -16.88 -5.47
N SER A 170 -0.72 -15.66 -5.25
CA SER A 170 -0.12 -15.28 -3.96
C SER A 170 -1.14 -15.28 -2.83
N LEU A 171 -2.39 -14.86 -3.10
CA LEU A 171 -3.47 -14.93 -2.12
C LEU A 171 -3.80 -16.39 -1.77
N ALA A 172 -3.95 -17.25 -2.77
CA ALA A 172 -4.16 -18.69 -2.54
C ALA A 172 -3.05 -19.30 -1.69
N GLY A 173 -1.78 -18.95 -1.96
CA GLY A 173 -0.65 -19.42 -1.14
C GLY A 173 -0.64 -18.87 0.28
N ARG A 174 -1.26 -17.70 0.53
CA ARG A 174 -1.44 -17.15 1.90
C ARG A 174 -2.57 -17.85 2.66
N LEU A 175 -3.61 -18.29 1.95
CA LEU A 175 -4.78 -18.93 2.56
C LEU A 175 -4.59 -20.43 2.76
N PHE A 176 -3.94 -21.13 1.83
CA PHE A 176 -3.80 -22.59 1.79
C PHE A 176 -2.41 -23.11 2.16
N GLY A 177 -1.40 -22.24 2.08
CA GLY A 177 0.00 -22.65 2.17
C GLY A 177 0.64 -22.73 0.77
N MET A 178 1.86 -22.18 0.65
CA MET A 178 2.51 -22.10 -0.67
C MET A 178 2.94 -23.48 -1.17
N THR A 179 3.42 -24.35 -0.29
CA THR A 179 3.83 -25.72 -0.63
C THR A 179 2.62 -26.55 -1.04
N GLU A 180 1.55 -26.49 -0.27
CA GLU A 180 0.29 -27.19 -0.50
C GLU A 180 -0.34 -26.74 -1.82
N LEU A 181 -0.35 -25.40 -2.08
CA LEU A 181 -0.84 -24.86 -3.34
C LEU A 181 -0.03 -25.37 -4.54
N MET A 182 1.30 -25.38 -4.43
CA MET A 182 2.16 -25.90 -5.51
C MET A 182 1.91 -27.39 -5.74
N MET A 183 1.75 -28.18 -4.70
CA MET A 183 1.41 -29.61 -4.81
C MET A 183 0.05 -29.79 -5.47
N ALA A 184 -0.96 -29.03 -5.05
CA ALA A 184 -2.32 -29.10 -5.61
C ALA A 184 -2.36 -28.81 -7.12
N THR A 185 -1.52 -27.89 -7.62
CA THR A 185 -1.46 -27.61 -9.08
C THR A 185 -0.99 -28.82 -9.92
N PHE A 186 -0.36 -29.82 -9.30
CA PHE A 186 0.07 -31.05 -9.97
C PHE A 186 -0.91 -32.21 -9.77
N THR A 187 -1.57 -32.28 -8.61
CA THR A 187 -2.44 -33.42 -8.26
C THR A 187 -3.89 -33.16 -8.60
N GLU A 188 -4.34 -31.92 -8.61
CA GLU A 188 -5.72 -31.45 -8.80
C GLU A 188 -5.77 -30.29 -9.81
N PRO A 189 -5.36 -30.46 -11.08
CA PRO A 189 -5.24 -29.41 -12.07
C PRO A 189 -6.59 -28.85 -12.55
#